data_6cc814c4e71f9d4f980e8bd5259b50d7
#
_entry.id   6cc814c4e71f9d4f980e8bd5259b50d7
#
_cell.length_a   1.000
_cell.length_b   1.000
_cell.length_c   1.000
_cell.angle_alpha   90.00
_cell.angle_beta   90.00
_cell.angle_gamma   90.00
#
_symmetry.space_group_name_H-M   'P 1'
#
loop_
_entity.id
_entity.type
_entity.pdbx_description
1 polymer ?
#
loop_
_entity_poly.entity_id
_entity_poly.type
_entity_poly.pdbx_seq_one_letter_code
_entity_poly.pdbx_strand_id
1 'polypeptide(L)'
;LKLILFFIDGVGLGDDAAENPFFTLSTPGLDSILEGQRFTAKTAGFSGSKATLLGLDASLGLPGLPQSATGQATIFTGVNAAAYLGSHLNGFPNYKLRGLLALKGLFRRFRQTGYRVCFANAYRPQFFELLAKSLPGEHYSCSTLVTYYGGLDFFSLADLESGRSVYMDITNSLLTNQDFDLPLIAPEEGARRLSAMSCNYDFCLFEYFLSDLAGHQGESGQAMQVVDTLDRFIGTLAGQVDPVDTFFMVCSDHGNLEDNSVKDHTYNKVPLLMIGDPDLRHLIETTTDNLTQLLAAAETVLAWKG
;
A
#
# COMPACT_ATOMS: atom_id res chain seq x y z
N LEU A 1 19.92 3.97 -0.52
CA LEU A 1 19.00 2.84 -0.39
C LEU A 1 17.74 3.13 -1.22
N LYS A 2 17.15 2.10 -1.87
CA LYS A 2 15.88 2.20 -2.59
C LYS A 2 14.73 1.82 -1.65
N LEU A 3 13.54 2.37 -1.88
CA LEU A 3 12.34 2.02 -1.14
C LEU A 3 11.23 1.57 -2.08
N ILE A 4 10.69 0.39 -1.83
CA ILE A 4 9.40 -0.07 -2.38
C ILE A 4 8.37 0.07 -1.27
N LEU A 5 7.36 0.90 -1.48
CA LEU A 5 6.20 1.02 -0.59
C LEU A 5 5.00 0.36 -1.26
N PHE A 6 4.55 -0.75 -0.70
CA PHE A 6 3.32 -1.42 -1.10
C PHE A 6 2.19 -0.98 -0.18
N PHE A 7 1.32 -0.15 -0.69
CA PHE A 7 0.14 0.32 0.01
C PHE A 7 -1.05 -0.60 -0.30
N ILE A 8 -1.68 -1.11 0.73
CA ILE A 8 -2.85 -1.99 0.64
C ILE A 8 -4.03 -1.28 1.32
N ASP A 9 -5.11 -1.03 0.58
CA ASP A 9 -6.32 -0.43 1.12
C ASP A 9 -7.11 -1.44 1.95
N GLY A 10 -7.54 -1.07 3.15
CA GLY A 10 -8.48 -1.84 3.95
C GLY A 10 -7.95 -3.16 4.53
N VAL A 11 -6.73 -3.17 5.09
CA VAL A 11 -6.17 -4.33 5.79
C VAL A 11 -5.70 -3.96 7.18
N GLY A 12 -6.35 -4.52 8.21
CA GLY A 12 -5.94 -4.42 9.59
C GLY A 12 -5.19 -5.67 10.08
N LEU A 13 -4.72 -5.60 11.31
CA LEU A 13 -4.23 -6.75 12.06
C LEU A 13 -5.36 -7.24 12.99
N GLY A 14 -6.16 -8.18 12.50
CA GLY A 14 -7.25 -8.79 13.25
C GLY A 14 -6.77 -9.83 14.26
N ASP A 15 -7.68 -10.28 15.12
CA ASP A 15 -7.40 -11.33 16.09
C ASP A 15 -7.16 -12.71 15.45
N ASP A 16 -6.61 -13.65 16.23
CA ASP A 16 -6.51 -15.08 15.88
C ASP A 16 -7.91 -15.73 15.98
N ALA A 17 -8.80 -15.41 15.02
CA ALA A 17 -10.20 -15.76 15.06
C ALA A 17 -10.69 -16.33 13.72
N ALA A 18 -11.85 -17.01 13.73
CA ALA A 18 -12.42 -17.65 12.54
C ALA A 18 -12.83 -16.64 11.45
N GLU A 19 -13.13 -15.43 11.84
CA GLU A 19 -13.52 -14.31 11.00
C GLU A 19 -12.34 -13.69 10.25
N ASN A 20 -11.10 -13.96 10.71
CA ASN A 20 -9.89 -13.39 10.11
C ASN A 20 -9.31 -14.31 9.03
N PRO A 21 -9.40 -13.96 7.74
CA PRO A 21 -8.85 -14.79 6.67
C PRO A 21 -7.32 -14.90 6.71
N PHE A 22 -6.59 -13.91 7.24
CA PHE A 22 -5.14 -14.03 7.44
C PHE A 22 -4.75 -15.03 8.53
N PHE A 23 -5.67 -15.33 9.44
CA PHE A 23 -5.46 -16.39 10.45
C PHE A 23 -5.88 -17.77 9.93
N THR A 24 -7.02 -17.84 9.24
CA THR A 24 -7.63 -19.13 8.88
C THR A 24 -7.10 -19.75 7.59
N LEU A 25 -6.60 -18.93 6.67
CA LEU A 25 -6.03 -19.39 5.41
C LEU A 25 -4.54 -19.72 5.55
N SER A 26 -4.03 -20.55 4.65
CA SER A 26 -2.60 -20.78 4.52
C SER A 26 -1.93 -19.57 3.84
N THR A 27 -0.94 -18.99 4.48
CA THR A 27 -0.18 -17.83 4.00
C THR A 27 1.33 -18.09 4.07
N PRO A 28 1.84 -19.07 3.27
CA PRO A 28 3.23 -19.52 3.37
C PRO A 28 4.27 -18.41 3.11
N GLY A 29 3.92 -17.42 2.28
CA GLY A 29 4.77 -16.26 2.01
C GLY A 29 4.94 -15.39 3.25
N LEU A 30 3.83 -14.95 3.84
CA LEU A 30 3.83 -14.17 5.08
C LEU A 30 4.38 -14.97 6.26
N ASP A 31 3.99 -16.23 6.40
CA ASP A 31 4.48 -17.12 7.46
C ASP A 31 6.02 -17.28 7.39
N SER A 32 6.60 -17.40 6.18
CA SER A 32 8.07 -17.46 6.02
C SER A 32 8.76 -16.15 6.39
N ILE A 33 8.15 -15.00 6.11
CA ILE A 33 8.67 -13.68 6.45
C ILE A 33 8.61 -13.47 7.97
N LEU A 34 7.52 -13.91 8.60
CA LEU A 34 7.26 -13.77 10.04
C LEU A 34 7.73 -14.98 10.86
N GLU A 35 8.63 -15.81 10.30
CA GLU A 35 9.27 -16.94 11.00
C GLU A 35 8.25 -17.92 11.61
N GLY A 36 7.18 -18.20 10.88
CA GLY A 36 6.10 -19.12 11.25
C GLY A 36 4.97 -18.49 12.07
N GLN A 37 5.00 -17.18 12.28
CA GLN A 37 3.90 -16.46 12.92
C GLN A 37 2.85 -16.02 11.92
N ARG A 38 1.59 -15.89 12.36
CA ARG A 38 0.47 -15.46 11.53
C ARG A 38 0.44 -13.93 11.41
N PHE A 39 -0.10 -13.43 10.31
CA PHE A 39 -0.25 -11.98 10.08
C PHE A 39 -1.50 -11.46 10.82
N THR A 40 -1.40 -11.32 12.15
CA THR A 40 -2.49 -10.94 13.04
C THR A 40 -2.05 -9.96 14.12
N ALA A 41 -3.00 -9.43 14.90
CA ALA A 41 -2.74 -8.51 16.00
C ALA A 41 -1.76 -9.07 17.04
N LYS A 42 -1.77 -10.39 17.26
CA LYS A 42 -0.87 -11.07 18.19
C LYS A 42 0.61 -10.97 17.78
N THR A 43 0.87 -10.85 16.50
CA THR A 43 2.22 -10.73 15.93
C THR A 43 2.69 -9.27 15.82
N ALA A 44 1.83 -8.31 16.10
CA ALA A 44 2.23 -6.91 16.12
C ALA A 44 3.32 -6.65 17.17
N GLY A 45 4.42 -6.01 16.75
CA GLY A 45 5.65 -5.85 17.55
C GLY A 45 6.68 -6.97 17.33
N PHE A 46 6.43 -7.89 16.39
CA PHE A 46 7.42 -8.89 15.99
C PHE A 46 8.62 -8.23 15.29
N SER A 47 9.82 -8.59 15.74
CA SER A 47 11.08 -8.21 15.10
C SER A 47 11.97 -9.45 14.99
N GLY A 48 12.01 -10.01 13.77
CA GLY A 48 12.77 -11.22 13.45
C GLY A 48 13.97 -10.96 12.56
N SER A 49 14.63 -12.02 12.12
CA SER A 49 15.82 -11.93 11.29
C SER A 49 15.52 -11.31 9.91
N LYS A 50 14.34 -11.59 9.33
CA LYS A 50 13.95 -11.18 7.98
C LYS A 50 13.13 -9.89 7.97
N ALA A 51 12.25 -9.71 8.95
CA ALA A 51 11.25 -8.64 8.95
C ALA A 51 10.94 -8.11 10.35
N THR A 52 10.31 -6.95 10.37
CA THR A 52 9.63 -6.37 11.54
C THR A 52 8.19 -6.07 11.17
N LEU A 53 7.22 -6.46 12.00
CA LEU A 53 5.79 -6.16 11.84
C LEU A 53 5.32 -5.27 12.99
N LEU A 54 4.90 -4.06 12.69
CA LEU A 54 4.27 -3.14 13.65
C LEU A 54 2.77 -3.06 13.42
N GLY A 55 2.02 -2.79 14.47
CA GLY A 55 0.62 -2.38 14.39
C GLY A 55 0.50 -0.88 14.61
N LEU A 56 0.15 -0.13 13.57
CA LEU A 56 0.01 1.32 13.62
C LEU A 56 -1.41 1.75 13.96
N ASP A 57 -1.56 2.84 14.71
CA ASP A 57 -2.87 3.46 14.95
C ASP A 57 -3.34 4.22 13.69
N ALA A 58 -4.50 3.81 13.18
CA ALA A 58 -5.18 4.46 12.07
C ALA A 58 -6.33 5.39 12.52
N SER A 59 -6.68 5.39 13.81
CA SER A 59 -7.74 6.25 14.36
C SER A 59 -7.35 7.73 14.38
N LEU A 60 -6.04 8.01 14.35
CA LEU A 60 -5.47 9.37 14.30
C LEU A 60 -5.96 10.26 15.46
N GLY A 61 -6.41 9.64 16.57
CA GLY A 61 -6.92 10.34 17.75
C GLY A 61 -8.28 11.00 17.57
N LEU A 62 -9.06 10.62 16.55
CA LEU A 62 -10.40 11.15 16.31
C LEU A 62 -11.48 10.06 16.52
N PRO A 63 -12.69 10.47 16.94
CA PRO A 63 -13.84 9.57 16.99
C PRO A 63 -14.26 9.10 15.60
N GLY A 64 -14.83 7.90 15.52
CA GLY A 64 -15.31 7.27 14.29
C GLY A 64 -14.30 6.29 13.71
N LEU A 65 -14.79 5.43 12.81
CA LEU A 65 -13.94 4.45 12.13
C LEU A 65 -12.91 5.13 11.21
N PRO A 66 -11.67 4.65 11.17
CA PRO A 66 -10.70 5.08 10.17
C PRO A 66 -11.26 4.95 8.76
N GLN A 67 -10.87 5.86 7.86
CA GLN A 67 -11.45 5.97 6.53
C GLN A 67 -10.39 6.26 5.47
N SER A 68 -10.60 5.75 4.24
CA SER A 68 -9.62 5.75 3.14
C SER A 68 -9.09 7.14 2.80
N ALA A 69 -9.95 8.15 2.53
CA ALA A 69 -9.46 9.45 2.10
C ALA A 69 -8.57 10.13 3.15
N THR A 70 -8.90 10.00 4.43
CA THR A 70 -8.10 10.59 5.53
C THR A 70 -6.88 9.75 5.88
N GLY A 71 -6.99 8.42 5.88
CA GLY A 71 -5.87 7.50 6.11
C GLY A 71 -4.79 7.67 5.03
N GLN A 72 -5.19 7.55 3.77
CA GLN A 72 -4.29 7.70 2.62
C GLN A 72 -3.64 9.09 2.56
N ALA A 73 -4.44 10.17 2.74
CA ALA A 73 -3.89 11.51 2.78
C ALA A 73 -2.89 11.69 3.93
N THR A 74 -3.10 11.02 5.08
CA THR A 74 -2.16 11.04 6.20
C THR A 74 -0.86 10.32 5.83
N ILE A 75 -0.93 9.12 5.26
CA ILE A 75 0.24 8.34 4.81
C ILE A 75 1.07 9.15 3.80
N PHE A 76 0.40 9.72 2.80
CA PHE A 76 1.09 10.38 1.68
C PHE A 76 1.57 11.80 1.98
N THR A 77 1.16 12.41 3.10
CA THR A 77 1.55 13.79 3.44
C THR A 77 2.27 13.93 4.78
N GLY A 78 2.19 12.92 5.66
CA GLY A 78 2.67 12.99 7.04
C GLY A 78 1.85 13.93 7.94
N VAL A 79 0.73 14.45 7.45
CA VAL A 79 -0.17 15.32 8.21
C VAL A 79 -1.36 14.53 8.69
N ASN A 80 -1.76 14.66 9.95
CA ASN A 80 -3.00 14.07 10.43
C ASN A 80 -4.20 14.68 9.68
N ALA A 81 -4.61 14.02 8.58
CA ALA A 81 -5.64 14.53 7.68
C ALA A 81 -7.03 14.52 8.31
N ALA A 82 -7.31 13.58 9.23
CA ALA A 82 -8.55 13.53 9.97
C ALA A 82 -8.65 14.72 10.94
N ALA A 83 -7.59 15.02 11.68
CA ALA A 83 -7.54 16.22 12.53
C ALA A 83 -7.62 17.53 11.71
N TYR A 84 -6.98 17.56 10.54
CA TYR A 84 -7.06 18.70 9.63
C TYR A 84 -8.49 18.98 9.12
N LEU A 85 -9.29 17.94 8.92
CA LEU A 85 -10.71 18.05 8.54
C LEU A 85 -11.64 18.22 9.73
N GLY A 86 -11.28 17.71 10.91
CA GLY A 86 -12.12 17.59 12.10
C GLY A 86 -12.95 16.29 12.13
N SER A 87 -12.77 15.38 11.17
CA SER A 87 -13.45 14.07 11.10
C SER A 87 -12.72 13.14 10.10
N HIS A 88 -12.98 11.85 10.21
CA HIS A 88 -12.65 10.89 9.15
C HIS A 88 -13.50 11.16 7.90
N LEU A 89 -12.91 10.89 6.72
CA LEU A 89 -13.56 11.02 5.41
C LEU A 89 -13.35 9.74 4.59
N ASN A 90 -14.45 9.13 4.17
CA ASN A 90 -14.45 7.93 3.34
C ASN A 90 -14.25 8.26 1.85
N GLY A 91 -13.78 7.27 1.09
CA GLY A 91 -13.73 7.26 -0.36
C GLY A 91 -12.73 8.26 -0.95
N PHE A 92 -13.22 9.27 -1.66
CA PHE A 92 -12.37 10.20 -2.38
C PHE A 92 -12.06 11.49 -1.59
N PRO A 93 -10.86 12.07 -1.76
CA PRO A 93 -10.47 13.28 -1.05
C PRO A 93 -11.28 14.50 -1.51
N ASN A 94 -11.83 15.23 -0.55
CA ASN A 94 -12.50 16.50 -0.80
C ASN A 94 -11.49 17.61 -1.18
N TYR A 95 -11.99 18.82 -1.48
CA TYR A 95 -11.14 19.93 -1.93
C TYR A 95 -10.03 20.30 -0.93
N LYS A 96 -10.25 20.15 0.39
CA LYS A 96 -9.23 20.43 1.43
C LYS A 96 -8.11 19.40 1.37
N LEU A 97 -8.45 18.12 1.30
CA LEU A 97 -7.46 17.05 1.18
C LEU A 97 -6.71 17.11 -0.16
N ARG A 98 -7.39 17.47 -1.26
CA ARG A 98 -6.70 17.72 -2.54
C ARG A 98 -5.66 18.83 -2.43
N GLY A 99 -5.98 19.92 -1.75
CA GLY A 99 -5.02 20.99 -1.44
C GLY A 99 -3.84 20.52 -0.61
N LEU A 100 -4.10 19.67 0.41
CA LEU A 100 -3.06 19.09 1.25
C LEU A 100 -2.13 18.17 0.44
N LEU A 101 -2.69 17.25 -0.37
CA LEU A 101 -1.91 16.36 -1.25
C LEU A 101 -1.06 17.14 -2.25
N ALA A 102 -1.59 18.23 -2.83
CA ALA A 102 -0.85 19.08 -3.75
C ALA A 102 0.34 19.81 -3.11
N LEU A 103 0.20 20.22 -1.85
CA LEU A 103 1.24 21.01 -1.15
C LEU A 103 2.26 20.13 -0.44
N LYS A 104 1.84 19.00 0.13
CA LYS A 104 2.63 18.17 1.06
C LYS A 104 2.89 16.77 0.56
N GLY A 105 2.37 16.37 -0.62
CA GLY A 105 2.43 15.01 -1.13
C GLY A 105 3.85 14.49 -1.33
N LEU A 106 4.04 13.21 -0.99
CA LEU A 106 5.34 12.52 -0.94
C LEU A 106 6.12 12.61 -2.26
N PHE A 107 5.48 12.42 -3.43
CA PHE A 107 6.19 12.45 -4.70
C PHE A 107 6.80 13.82 -5.01
N ARG A 108 6.04 14.90 -4.76
CA ARG A 108 6.55 16.26 -4.88
C ARG A 108 7.76 16.47 -3.95
N ARG A 109 7.64 16.01 -2.71
CA ARG A 109 8.68 16.17 -1.69
C ARG A 109 9.95 15.41 -2.05
N PHE A 110 9.83 14.14 -2.47
CA PHE A 110 10.98 13.33 -2.86
C PHE A 110 11.66 13.82 -4.15
N ARG A 111 10.89 14.29 -5.12
CA ARG A 111 11.46 14.89 -6.34
C ARG A 111 12.22 16.20 -6.05
N GLN A 112 11.72 17.01 -5.14
CA GLN A 112 12.42 18.26 -4.74
C GLN A 112 13.76 17.98 -4.06
N THR A 113 13.94 16.82 -3.45
CA THR A 113 15.22 16.37 -2.89
C THR A 113 16.08 15.59 -3.88
N GLY A 114 15.62 15.43 -5.13
CA GLY A 114 16.40 14.83 -6.22
C GLY A 114 16.19 13.33 -6.41
N TYR A 115 15.29 12.68 -5.67
CA TYR A 115 15.01 11.27 -5.84
C TYR A 115 14.20 10.99 -7.12
N ARG A 116 14.54 9.88 -7.78
CA ARG A 116 13.76 9.31 -8.88
C ARG A 116 12.62 8.50 -8.29
N VAL A 117 11.40 8.86 -8.61
CA VAL A 117 10.21 8.26 -7.99
C VAL A 117 9.21 7.81 -9.02
N CYS A 118 8.42 6.79 -8.72
CA CYS A 118 7.31 6.35 -9.57
C CYS A 118 6.11 5.85 -8.76
N PHE A 119 4.94 5.95 -9.37
CA PHE A 119 3.73 5.23 -8.99
C PHE A 119 3.57 4.05 -9.95
N ALA A 120 3.74 2.83 -9.45
CA ALA A 120 3.93 1.63 -10.27
C ALA A 120 2.66 1.12 -10.96
N ASN A 121 1.48 1.64 -10.60
CA ASN A 121 0.20 1.21 -11.13
C ASN A 121 0.01 1.67 -12.58
N ALA A 122 -0.40 0.73 -13.45
CA ALA A 122 -0.83 1.05 -14.81
C ALA A 122 -2.28 1.50 -14.88
N TYR A 123 -2.57 2.40 -15.81
CA TYR A 123 -3.90 2.94 -16.05
C TYR A 123 -4.44 2.58 -17.44
N ARG A 124 -5.76 2.40 -17.54
CA ARG A 124 -6.46 2.14 -18.78
C ARG A 124 -6.55 3.39 -19.67
N PRO A 125 -6.78 3.26 -21.00
CA PRO A 125 -6.88 4.39 -21.91
C PRO A 125 -7.90 5.45 -21.49
N GLN A 126 -9.04 5.03 -20.94
CA GLN A 126 -10.11 5.93 -20.48
C GLN A 126 -9.64 6.93 -19.41
N PHE A 127 -8.68 6.54 -18.58
CA PHE A 127 -8.09 7.45 -17.59
C PHE A 127 -7.37 8.62 -18.29
N PHE A 128 -6.58 8.33 -19.30
CA PHE A 128 -5.84 9.37 -20.06
C PHE A 128 -6.77 10.28 -20.86
N GLU A 129 -7.86 9.74 -21.39
CA GLU A 129 -8.90 10.52 -22.07
C GLU A 129 -9.59 11.51 -21.12
N LEU A 130 -9.88 11.07 -19.89
CA LEU A 130 -10.46 11.92 -18.84
C LEU A 130 -9.46 12.98 -18.38
N LEU A 131 -8.21 12.59 -18.14
CA LEU A 131 -7.15 13.49 -17.72
C LEU A 131 -6.87 14.59 -18.76
N ALA A 132 -6.99 14.27 -20.05
CA ALA A 132 -6.82 15.24 -21.13
C ALA A 132 -7.96 16.25 -21.23
N LYS A 133 -9.17 15.91 -20.73
CA LYS A 133 -10.37 16.76 -20.81
C LYS A 133 -10.52 17.68 -19.61
N SER A 134 -10.03 17.29 -18.44
CA SER A 134 -10.20 18.05 -17.19
C SER A 134 -9.10 17.74 -16.19
N LEU A 135 -8.83 18.69 -15.31
CA LEU A 135 -7.96 18.45 -14.15
C LEU A 135 -8.57 17.36 -13.26
N PRO A 136 -7.74 16.53 -12.61
CA PRO A 136 -8.23 15.55 -11.65
C PRO A 136 -9.08 16.21 -10.56
N GLY A 137 -10.27 15.68 -10.36
CA GLY A 137 -11.29 16.23 -9.45
C GLY A 137 -11.68 15.25 -8.36
N GLU A 138 -12.97 15.25 -8.03
CA GLU A 138 -13.54 14.57 -6.85
C GLU A 138 -13.54 13.03 -6.93
N HIS A 139 -13.31 12.46 -8.11
CA HIS A 139 -13.38 11.00 -8.31
C HIS A 139 -12.02 10.34 -8.52
N TYR A 140 -10.94 10.99 -8.07
CA TYR A 140 -9.59 10.44 -8.13
C TYR A 140 -9.11 10.06 -6.73
N SER A 141 -8.50 8.88 -6.59
CA SER A 141 -7.91 8.43 -5.32
C SER A 141 -6.79 9.36 -4.83
N CYS A 142 -6.45 9.26 -3.56
CA CYS A 142 -5.32 10.00 -3.00
C CYS A 142 -4.01 9.66 -3.69
N SER A 143 -3.78 8.39 -4.03
CA SER A 143 -2.59 7.91 -4.75
C SER A 143 -2.49 8.50 -6.15
N THR A 144 -3.59 8.53 -6.91
CA THR A 144 -3.67 9.19 -8.22
C THR A 144 -3.36 10.69 -8.10
N LEU A 145 -3.97 11.37 -7.12
CA LEU A 145 -3.78 12.82 -6.95
C LEU A 145 -2.37 13.17 -6.50
N VAL A 146 -1.77 12.42 -5.57
CA VAL A 146 -0.40 12.70 -5.13
C VAL A 146 0.61 12.46 -6.25
N THR A 147 0.32 11.50 -7.15
CA THR A 147 1.09 11.25 -8.36
C THR A 147 0.99 12.43 -9.33
N TYR A 148 -0.24 12.86 -9.63
CA TYR A 148 -0.50 14.00 -10.51
C TYR A 148 0.14 15.31 -9.98
N TYR A 149 -0.09 15.64 -8.71
CA TYR A 149 0.49 16.85 -8.09
C TYR A 149 2.01 16.76 -7.89
N GLY A 150 2.54 15.54 -7.85
CA GLY A 150 3.97 15.27 -7.89
C GLY A 150 4.60 15.53 -9.26
N GLY A 151 3.77 15.71 -10.31
CA GLY A 151 4.21 15.91 -11.69
C GLY A 151 4.86 14.66 -12.28
N LEU A 152 4.35 13.47 -11.93
CA LEU A 152 4.78 12.20 -12.49
C LEU A 152 3.89 11.84 -13.69
N ASP A 153 4.50 11.15 -14.65
CA ASP A 153 3.76 10.46 -15.69
C ASP A 153 3.11 9.19 -15.13
N PHE A 154 1.94 8.84 -15.65
CA PHE A 154 1.23 7.61 -15.33
C PHE A 154 1.60 6.51 -16.32
N PHE A 155 1.79 5.31 -15.82
CA PHE A 155 2.02 4.14 -16.66
C PHE A 155 0.72 3.72 -17.37
N SER A 156 0.88 3.37 -18.64
CA SER A 156 -0.20 2.90 -19.53
C SER A 156 -0.26 1.37 -19.60
N LEU A 157 -1.26 0.83 -20.32
CA LEU A 157 -1.30 -0.59 -20.64
C LEU A 157 -0.12 -1.04 -21.52
N ALA A 158 0.43 -0.16 -22.39
CA ALA A 158 1.64 -0.46 -23.14
C ALA A 158 2.87 -0.61 -22.23
N ASP A 159 2.94 0.15 -21.13
CA ASP A 159 3.96 -0.04 -20.10
C ASP A 159 3.78 -1.35 -19.36
N LEU A 160 2.52 -1.71 -19.03
CA LEU A 160 2.17 -2.97 -18.42
C LEU A 160 2.56 -4.17 -19.28
N GLU A 161 2.25 -4.12 -20.58
CA GLU A 161 2.59 -5.15 -21.56
C GLU A 161 4.10 -5.36 -21.66
N SER A 162 4.86 -4.28 -21.62
CA SER A 162 6.34 -4.32 -21.65
C SER A 162 7.00 -4.62 -20.31
N GLY A 163 6.22 -4.91 -19.25
CA GLY A 163 6.73 -5.24 -17.92
C GLY A 163 7.29 -4.05 -17.13
N ARG A 164 6.98 -2.80 -17.53
CA ARG A 164 7.44 -1.58 -16.85
C ARG A 164 6.47 -1.05 -15.81
N SER A 165 5.36 -1.77 -15.55
CA SER A 165 4.37 -1.42 -14.53
C SER A 165 3.64 -2.66 -14.04
N VAL A 166 2.80 -2.51 -13.02
CA VAL A 166 1.92 -3.54 -12.48
C VAL A 166 0.48 -3.02 -12.51
N TYR A 167 -0.49 -3.88 -12.83
CA TYR A 167 -1.88 -3.47 -12.74
C TYR A 167 -2.40 -3.59 -11.31
N MET A 168 -3.40 -2.83 -10.95
CA MET A 168 -3.92 -2.70 -9.59
C MET A 168 -4.43 -4.01 -8.96
N ASP A 169 -4.75 -5.03 -9.76
CA ASP A 169 -5.16 -6.37 -9.30
C ASP A 169 -3.99 -7.38 -9.31
N ILE A 170 -2.77 -6.93 -9.63
CA ILE A 170 -1.54 -7.73 -9.73
C ILE A 170 -1.57 -8.70 -10.91
N THR A 171 -2.70 -9.36 -11.16
CA THR A 171 -2.84 -10.53 -12.03
C THR A 171 -3.34 -10.22 -13.44
N ASN A 172 -3.76 -8.99 -13.72
CA ASN A 172 -4.44 -8.56 -14.94
C ASN A 172 -5.84 -9.18 -15.15
N SER A 173 -6.41 -9.87 -14.15
CA SER A 173 -7.70 -10.55 -14.28
C SER A 173 -8.84 -9.58 -14.62
N LEU A 174 -8.82 -8.38 -14.04
CA LEU A 174 -9.81 -7.34 -14.31
C LEU A 174 -9.71 -6.76 -15.72
N LEU A 175 -8.51 -6.76 -16.31
CA LEU A 175 -8.30 -6.34 -17.69
C LEU A 175 -8.79 -7.40 -18.67
N THR A 176 -8.43 -8.66 -18.45
CA THR A 176 -8.88 -9.78 -19.28
C THR A 176 -10.41 -9.91 -19.27
N ASN A 177 -11.04 -9.70 -18.11
CA ASN A 177 -12.51 -9.71 -17.98
C ASN A 177 -13.20 -8.50 -18.68
N GLN A 178 -12.44 -7.50 -19.12
CA GLN A 178 -12.91 -6.33 -19.86
C GLN A 178 -12.45 -6.32 -21.32
N ASP A 179 -12.13 -7.48 -21.88
CA ASP A 179 -11.72 -7.70 -23.27
C ASP A 179 -10.41 -6.97 -23.67
N PHE A 180 -9.54 -6.64 -22.72
CA PHE A 180 -8.18 -6.22 -23.06
C PHE A 180 -7.32 -7.46 -23.35
N ASP A 181 -6.60 -7.42 -24.47
CA ASP A 181 -5.70 -8.49 -24.92
C ASP A 181 -4.37 -8.47 -24.12
N LEU A 182 -4.48 -8.80 -22.82
CA LEU A 182 -3.34 -8.89 -21.91
C LEU A 182 -3.40 -10.24 -21.18
N PRO A 183 -2.26 -10.95 -21.07
CA PRO A 183 -2.24 -12.26 -20.43
C PRO A 183 -2.50 -12.13 -18.92
N LEU A 184 -3.23 -13.12 -18.39
CA LEU A 184 -3.25 -13.37 -16.95
C LEU A 184 -1.83 -13.71 -16.50
N ILE A 185 -1.42 -13.14 -15.39
CA ILE A 185 -0.15 -13.44 -14.75
C ILE A 185 -0.36 -13.96 -13.32
N ALA A 186 0.56 -14.76 -12.84
CA ALA A 186 0.57 -15.17 -11.44
C ALA A 186 1.01 -14.00 -10.54
N PRO A 187 0.57 -13.94 -9.27
CA PRO A 187 1.01 -12.90 -8.32
C PRO A 187 2.54 -12.77 -8.22
N GLU A 188 3.24 -13.89 -8.31
CA GLU A 188 4.71 -13.93 -8.31
C GLU A 188 5.32 -13.20 -9.50
N GLU A 189 4.67 -13.23 -10.66
CA GLU A 189 5.11 -12.49 -11.83
C GLU A 189 4.90 -10.99 -11.65
N GLY A 190 3.77 -10.58 -11.05
CA GLY A 190 3.54 -9.19 -10.65
C GLY A 190 4.62 -8.67 -9.70
N ALA A 191 5.01 -9.49 -8.71
CA ALA A 191 6.09 -9.17 -7.78
C ALA A 191 7.45 -9.02 -8.49
N ARG A 192 7.78 -9.94 -9.42
CA ARG A 192 9.01 -9.85 -10.23
C ARG A 192 9.05 -8.57 -11.07
N ARG A 193 7.95 -8.18 -11.67
CA ARG A 193 7.85 -6.93 -12.45
C ARG A 193 8.06 -5.70 -11.58
N LEU A 194 7.42 -5.64 -10.39
CA LEU A 194 7.62 -4.55 -9.45
C LEU A 194 9.08 -4.47 -8.97
N SER A 195 9.69 -5.60 -8.63
CA SER A 195 11.10 -5.66 -8.26
C SER A 195 12.02 -5.17 -9.38
N ALA A 196 11.82 -5.65 -10.61
CA ALA A 196 12.64 -5.27 -11.75
C ALA A 196 12.52 -3.78 -12.09
N MET A 197 11.28 -3.23 -12.11
CA MET A 197 11.08 -1.81 -12.40
C MET A 197 11.66 -0.91 -11.31
N SER A 198 11.57 -1.33 -10.04
CA SER A 198 12.07 -0.54 -8.89
C SER A 198 13.58 -0.28 -8.97
N CYS A 199 14.34 -1.10 -9.71
CA CYS A 199 15.77 -0.87 -9.93
C CYS A 199 16.09 0.49 -10.59
N ASN A 200 15.14 1.07 -11.31
CA ASN A 200 15.29 2.34 -12.00
C ASN A 200 14.93 3.57 -11.15
N TYR A 201 14.42 3.37 -9.93
CA TYR A 201 13.90 4.40 -9.06
C TYR A 201 14.51 4.30 -7.67
N ASP A 202 14.49 5.42 -6.95
CA ASP A 202 14.89 5.48 -5.55
C ASP A 202 13.68 5.20 -4.65
N PHE A 203 12.47 5.55 -5.13
CA PHE A 203 11.20 5.27 -4.45
C PHE A 203 10.14 4.79 -5.44
N CYS A 204 9.53 3.64 -5.15
CA CYS A 204 8.38 3.09 -5.88
C CYS A 204 7.19 2.94 -4.93
N LEU A 205 6.06 3.54 -5.28
CA LEU A 205 4.77 3.27 -4.63
C LEU A 205 3.96 2.35 -5.54
N PHE A 206 3.43 1.26 -4.97
CA PHE A 206 2.42 0.40 -5.60
C PHE A 206 1.19 0.31 -4.70
N GLU A 207 0.00 0.44 -5.27
CA GLU A 207 -1.29 0.39 -4.56
C GLU A 207 -2.12 -0.82 -4.98
N TYR A 208 -2.71 -1.49 -3.98
CA TYR A 208 -3.70 -2.56 -4.14
C TYR A 208 -4.92 -2.24 -3.29
N PHE A 209 -6.09 -2.11 -3.91
CA PHE A 209 -7.33 -1.73 -3.19
C PHE A 209 -8.46 -2.77 -3.28
N LEU A 210 -8.23 -3.93 -3.91
CA LEU A 210 -9.25 -4.97 -3.98
C LEU A 210 -9.51 -5.63 -2.62
N SER A 211 -8.62 -5.46 -1.66
CA SER A 211 -8.78 -5.89 -0.27
C SER A 211 -9.96 -5.19 0.40
N ASP A 212 -10.05 -3.86 0.28
CA ASP A 212 -11.17 -3.10 0.83
C ASP A 212 -12.49 -3.46 0.15
N LEU A 213 -12.49 -3.61 -1.17
CA LEU A 213 -13.68 -4.05 -1.91
C LEU A 213 -14.15 -5.44 -1.45
N ALA A 214 -13.23 -6.38 -1.23
CA ALA A 214 -13.57 -7.73 -0.76
C ALA A 214 -14.11 -7.72 0.67
N GLY A 215 -13.54 -6.90 1.56
CA GLY A 215 -14.03 -6.70 2.93
C GLY A 215 -15.47 -6.17 2.94
N HIS A 216 -15.76 -5.13 2.18
CA HIS A 216 -17.11 -4.56 2.07
C HIS A 216 -18.14 -5.52 1.49
N GLN A 217 -17.75 -6.40 0.58
CA GLN A 217 -18.68 -7.41 0.04
C GLN A 217 -18.99 -8.52 1.04
N GLY A 218 -18.02 -8.86 1.91
CA GLY A 218 -18.18 -9.91 2.92
C GLY A 218 -18.34 -11.31 2.33
N GLU A 219 -17.87 -11.52 1.10
CA GLU A 219 -17.90 -12.81 0.43
C GLU A 219 -16.59 -13.57 0.70
N SER A 220 -16.68 -14.66 1.45
CA SER A 220 -15.50 -15.45 1.85
C SER A 220 -14.63 -15.91 0.67
N GLY A 221 -15.24 -16.22 -0.48
CA GLY A 221 -14.50 -16.61 -1.69
C GLY A 221 -13.60 -15.50 -2.26
N GLN A 222 -14.04 -14.27 -2.21
CA GLN A 222 -13.24 -13.11 -2.67
C GLN A 222 -12.13 -12.78 -1.67
N ALA A 223 -12.45 -12.81 -0.37
CA ALA A 223 -11.44 -12.64 0.67
C ALA A 223 -10.31 -13.65 0.55
N MET A 224 -10.65 -14.94 0.28
CA MET A 224 -9.66 -15.99 0.05
C MET A 224 -8.74 -15.68 -1.15
N GLN A 225 -9.29 -15.25 -2.28
CA GLN A 225 -8.51 -14.91 -3.47
C GLN A 225 -7.60 -13.73 -3.23
N VAL A 226 -8.08 -12.71 -2.52
CA VAL A 226 -7.29 -11.53 -2.18
C VAL A 226 -6.12 -11.91 -1.26
N VAL A 227 -6.37 -12.68 -0.19
CA VAL A 227 -5.32 -13.11 0.73
C VAL A 227 -4.28 -13.99 0.03
N ASP A 228 -4.70 -14.96 -0.83
CA ASP A 228 -3.76 -15.77 -1.64
C ASP A 228 -2.91 -14.88 -2.55
N THR A 229 -3.53 -13.91 -3.22
CA THR A 229 -2.81 -12.98 -4.11
C THR A 229 -1.79 -12.14 -3.34
N LEU A 230 -2.18 -11.57 -2.20
CA LEU A 230 -1.30 -10.77 -1.35
C LEU A 230 -0.16 -11.60 -0.77
N ASP A 231 -0.45 -12.79 -0.25
CA ASP A 231 0.56 -13.69 0.32
C ASP A 231 1.65 -14.04 -0.69
N ARG A 232 1.25 -14.49 -1.88
CA ARG A 232 2.17 -14.88 -2.95
C ARG A 232 2.95 -13.69 -3.50
N PHE A 233 2.31 -12.55 -3.65
CA PHE A 233 2.97 -11.31 -4.11
C PHE A 233 3.99 -10.81 -3.09
N ILE A 234 3.59 -10.64 -1.82
CA ILE A 234 4.46 -10.14 -0.74
C ILE A 234 5.60 -11.12 -0.50
N GLY A 235 5.31 -12.43 -0.40
CA GLY A 235 6.31 -13.47 -0.19
C GLY A 235 7.36 -13.51 -1.29
N THR A 236 6.93 -13.39 -2.55
CA THR A 236 7.85 -13.36 -3.70
C THR A 236 8.69 -12.07 -3.71
N LEU A 237 8.06 -10.92 -3.50
CA LEU A 237 8.78 -9.64 -3.52
C LEU A 237 9.81 -9.57 -2.40
N ALA A 238 9.44 -10.01 -1.19
CA ALA A 238 10.36 -10.08 -0.05
C ALA A 238 11.58 -10.98 -0.33
N GLY A 239 11.38 -12.08 -1.05
CA GLY A 239 12.47 -12.98 -1.45
C GLY A 239 13.39 -12.44 -2.54
N GLN A 240 12.99 -11.35 -3.23
CA GLN A 240 13.78 -10.70 -4.29
C GLN A 240 14.48 -9.41 -3.84
N VAL A 241 14.07 -8.87 -2.70
CA VAL A 241 14.68 -7.67 -2.12
C VAL A 241 16.07 -8.03 -1.60
N ASP A 242 17.10 -7.35 -2.13
CA ASP A 242 18.43 -7.37 -1.52
C ASP A 242 18.41 -6.32 -0.38
N PRO A 243 18.53 -6.75 0.89
CA PRO A 243 18.46 -5.83 2.04
C PRO A 243 19.62 -4.81 2.07
N VAL A 244 20.68 -5.02 1.28
CA VAL A 244 21.80 -4.08 1.19
C VAL A 244 21.45 -2.83 0.35
N ASP A 245 20.59 -2.97 -0.67
CA ASP A 245 20.29 -1.88 -1.58
C ASP A 245 18.81 -1.46 -1.63
N THR A 246 17.92 -2.30 -1.10
CA THR A 246 16.48 -2.09 -1.19
C THR A 246 15.78 -2.35 0.15
N PHE A 247 14.89 -1.45 0.54
CA PHE A 247 13.98 -1.60 1.67
C PHE A 247 12.56 -1.77 1.15
N PHE A 248 11.84 -2.76 1.68
CA PHE A 248 10.46 -3.05 1.30
C PHE A 248 9.54 -2.81 2.48
N MET A 249 8.53 -1.98 2.30
CA MET A 249 7.51 -1.65 3.29
C MET A 249 6.12 -2.02 2.76
N VAL A 250 5.30 -2.65 3.60
CA VAL A 250 3.87 -2.86 3.36
C VAL A 250 3.10 -2.10 4.42
N CYS A 251 2.13 -1.26 4.02
CA CYS A 251 1.28 -0.53 4.94
C CYS A 251 -0.18 -0.49 4.46
N SER A 252 -1.09 -0.15 5.39
CA SER A 252 -2.50 0.07 5.10
C SER A 252 -3.02 1.33 5.81
N ASP A 253 -4.17 1.83 5.40
CA ASP A 253 -4.79 3.07 5.90
C ASP A 253 -5.89 2.85 6.93
N HIS A 254 -6.56 1.70 6.90
CA HIS A 254 -7.57 1.23 7.86
C HIS A 254 -7.74 -0.28 7.78
N GLY A 255 -8.44 -0.86 8.74
CA GLY A 255 -8.83 -2.27 8.70
C GLY A 255 -10.18 -2.47 8.03
N ASN A 256 -10.37 -3.64 7.41
CA ASN A 256 -11.62 -4.12 6.83
C ASN A 256 -11.53 -5.64 6.57
N LEU A 257 -10.64 -6.10 5.67
CA LEU A 257 -10.55 -7.48 5.20
C LEU A 257 -10.26 -8.50 6.30
N GLU A 258 -9.58 -8.09 7.37
CA GLU A 258 -9.17 -8.95 8.47
C GLU A 258 -10.32 -9.38 9.40
N ASP A 259 -11.54 -8.90 9.18
CA ASP A 259 -12.72 -9.27 9.95
C ASP A 259 -13.95 -9.44 9.05
N ASN A 260 -14.19 -10.66 8.57
CA ASN A 260 -15.35 -11.00 7.74
C ASN A 260 -16.68 -11.00 8.50
N SER A 261 -16.71 -10.74 9.82
CA SER A 261 -17.94 -10.65 10.59
C SER A 261 -18.67 -9.31 10.39
N VAL A 262 -17.93 -8.30 9.91
CA VAL A 262 -18.44 -6.95 9.62
C VAL A 262 -18.21 -6.60 8.15
N LYS A 263 -19.04 -5.68 7.62
CA LYS A 263 -18.87 -5.15 6.24
C LYS A 263 -18.35 -3.71 6.23
N ASP A 264 -18.08 -3.19 7.41
CA ASP A 264 -17.58 -1.84 7.61
C ASP A 264 -16.11 -1.92 8.04
N HIS A 265 -15.43 -0.78 8.07
CA HIS A 265 -14.06 -0.72 8.55
C HIS A 265 -13.97 -1.15 10.02
N THR A 266 -12.76 -1.46 10.46
CA THR A 266 -12.48 -1.88 11.84
C THR A 266 -11.65 -0.84 12.58
N TYR A 267 -11.58 -0.96 13.92
CA TYR A 267 -10.65 -0.21 14.76
C TYR A 267 -9.31 -0.91 14.94
N ASN A 268 -9.09 -2.02 14.25
CA ASN A 268 -7.84 -2.75 14.33
C ASN A 268 -6.67 -1.87 13.89
N LYS A 269 -5.53 -2.06 14.54
CA LYS A 269 -4.29 -1.45 14.07
C LYS A 269 -3.96 -1.96 12.67
N VAL A 270 -3.38 -1.10 11.85
CA VAL A 270 -2.97 -1.47 10.50
C VAL A 270 -1.50 -1.91 10.46
N PRO A 271 -1.11 -2.79 9.54
CA PRO A 271 0.25 -3.27 9.46
C PRO A 271 1.23 -2.20 8.96
N LEU A 272 2.44 -2.23 9.53
CA LEU A 272 3.66 -1.80 8.87
C LEU A 272 4.62 -2.99 8.89
N LEU A 273 4.67 -3.73 7.78
CA LEU A 273 5.64 -4.81 7.59
C LEU A 273 6.87 -4.24 6.88
N MET A 274 8.04 -4.45 7.47
CA MET A 274 9.31 -3.93 6.97
C MET A 274 10.29 -5.07 6.70
N ILE A 275 10.91 -5.06 5.53
CA ILE A 275 11.95 -6.01 5.10
C ILE A 275 13.13 -5.19 4.56
N GLY A 276 14.34 -5.46 5.04
CA GLY A 276 15.54 -4.72 4.69
C GLY A 276 16.54 -4.70 5.85
N ASP A 277 17.42 -3.72 5.85
CA ASP A 277 18.46 -3.51 6.86
C ASP A 277 17.89 -3.57 8.28
N PRO A 278 18.43 -4.43 9.18
CA PRO A 278 17.88 -4.63 10.53
C PRO A 278 18.01 -3.41 11.44
N ASP A 279 19.09 -2.62 11.30
CA ASP A 279 19.29 -1.44 12.13
C ASP A 279 18.30 -0.33 11.72
N LEU A 280 18.04 -0.23 10.43
CA LEU A 280 17.04 0.69 9.90
C LEU A 280 15.61 0.27 10.31
N ARG A 281 15.28 -1.04 10.27
CA ARG A 281 14.00 -1.54 10.77
C ARG A 281 13.82 -1.19 12.24
N HIS A 282 14.85 -1.38 13.06
CA HIS A 282 14.82 -1.03 14.49
C HIS A 282 14.66 0.48 14.71
N LEU A 283 15.34 1.32 13.93
CA LEU A 283 15.17 2.78 14.01
C LEU A 283 13.73 3.19 13.72
N ILE A 284 13.12 2.65 12.66
CA ILE A 284 11.73 2.95 12.29
C ILE A 284 10.77 2.41 13.35
N GLU A 285 10.99 1.20 13.87
CA GLU A 285 10.20 0.60 14.95
C GLU A 285 10.09 1.53 16.18
N THR A 286 11.19 2.15 16.57
CA THR A 286 11.23 3.03 17.76
C THR A 286 10.59 4.41 17.55
N THR A 287 10.30 4.78 16.31
CA THR A 287 9.82 6.12 15.95
C THR A 287 8.45 6.14 15.27
N THR A 288 7.83 4.96 15.07
CA THR A 288 6.61 4.84 14.27
C THR A 288 5.54 4.03 15.01
N ASP A 289 4.43 4.69 15.38
CA ASP A 289 3.29 4.07 16.08
C ASP A 289 1.92 4.40 15.46
N ASN A 290 1.88 5.33 14.49
CA ASN A 290 0.67 5.73 13.78
C ASN A 290 0.95 6.19 12.34
N LEU A 291 -0.10 6.40 11.55
CA LEU A 291 0.02 6.72 10.11
C LEU A 291 0.76 8.03 9.80
N THR A 292 0.78 9.01 10.71
CA THR A 292 1.42 10.32 10.45
C THR A 292 2.93 10.21 10.31
N GLN A 293 3.53 9.13 10.80
CA GLN A 293 4.97 8.93 10.82
C GLN A 293 5.49 8.14 9.60
N LEU A 294 4.59 7.57 8.78
CA LEU A 294 4.98 6.75 7.62
C LEU A 294 5.79 7.54 6.58
N LEU A 295 5.43 8.81 6.33
CA LEU A 295 6.22 9.63 5.42
C LEU A 295 7.63 9.87 5.96
N ALA A 296 7.77 10.15 7.25
CA ALA A 296 9.08 10.33 7.89
C ALA A 296 9.90 9.02 7.89
N ALA A 297 9.25 7.87 8.09
CA ALA A 297 9.89 6.56 7.95
C ALA A 297 10.43 6.35 6.52
N ALA A 298 9.63 6.67 5.50
CA ALA A 298 10.08 6.59 4.11
C ALA A 298 11.26 7.53 3.82
N GLU A 299 11.26 8.75 4.37
CA GLU A 299 12.39 9.68 4.26
C GLU A 299 13.65 9.14 4.94
N THR A 300 13.48 8.51 6.10
CA THR A 300 14.58 7.88 6.83
C THR A 300 15.23 6.78 6.00
N VAL A 301 14.41 5.93 5.34
CA VAL A 301 14.92 4.89 4.42
C VAL A 301 15.71 5.51 3.27
N LEU A 302 15.15 6.51 2.58
CA LEU A 302 15.80 7.13 1.43
C LEU A 302 17.09 7.88 1.79
N ALA A 303 17.21 8.37 3.02
CA ALA A 303 18.40 9.05 3.52
C ALA A 303 19.45 8.10 4.14
N TRP A 304 19.10 6.81 4.32
CA TRP A 304 19.95 5.82 4.99
C TRP A 304 21.24 5.54 4.21
N LYS A 305 22.37 5.58 4.89
CA LYS A 305 23.69 5.38 4.28
C LYS A 305 24.43 4.13 4.79
N GLY A 306 23.75 3.34 5.67
CA GLY A 306 24.39 2.21 6.35
C GLY A 306 25.25 2.67 7.51
#